data_a9624f5c24a2e0032c9c9ec845831332
#
_entry.id   a9624f5c24a2e0032c9c9ec845831332
#
_cell.length_a   1.000
_cell.length_b   1.000
_cell.length_c   1.000
_cell.angle_alpha   90.00
_cell.angle_beta   90.00
_cell.angle_gamma   90.00
#
_symmetry.space_group_name_H-M   'P 1'
#
loop_
_entity.id
_entity.type
_entity.pdbx_description
1 polymer ?
#
loop_
_entity_poly.entity_id
_entity_poly.type
_entity_poly.pdbx_seq_one_letter_code
_entity_poly.pdbx_strand_id
1 'polypeptide(L)'
;MTNEEFKKTLWTAADKLRGSVSAAEYKYPVLGMVFLKYVSDMFDAQSKVIRHRIADSQGEYYIDDATVRKESEALFVGDKTFYDADNVFWVPTDAHFSALLAQATAPDLAQRLDRAMGAIEAENQSLKGVLYREFSRLELEPGKLGELMGVVAKLSFDPDRHGSRDVFGEVYEYFLGQFALKEGARAGEFYTPKSVVNLLVEILAPFKGTIYDPACGSGGMFVQSSRFKDAHQKTLKKKGDLSIHGQELMADTRRLCLMNLAVHGLAGDLGQAYGSSFTNDQQKALRADYILANPPFNISDWDGDKLQDDPRWVYGIPPKGNANFAWLQHMLARLSSRGRAGTVLANGSMSSQQSGEGDIRRNMVQADVVECMVALPGQLFSNTQIPACLWFLSRDKKAGGNGKADRSGQILFIDARKAATGRISRTQVEFSDEDLARIAQRYHRWRGTDFSDGGEYADEPGFCHSASLAEVAKHGFVLTPGRYVGAVAEDDDDEAFGDKMERLTAQLAEQMARGAELDTVIREKLGALGYGV
;
A
#
# COMPACT_ATOMS: atom_id res chain seq x y z
N MET A 1 -25.17 8.11 8.13
CA MET A 1 -23.78 8.53 8.39
C MET A 1 -23.03 8.26 7.11
N THR A 2 -22.39 9.24 6.51
CA THR A 2 -21.56 9.05 5.32
C THR A 2 -20.28 8.29 5.70
N ASN A 3 -19.60 7.66 4.73
CA ASN A 3 -18.36 6.93 4.97
C ASN A 3 -17.28 7.83 5.60
N GLU A 4 -17.24 9.10 5.22
CA GLU A 4 -16.31 10.10 5.79
C GLU A 4 -16.64 10.50 7.24
N GLU A 5 -17.91 10.69 7.58
CA GLU A 5 -18.34 10.93 8.97
C GLU A 5 -18.03 9.74 9.87
N PHE A 6 -18.19 8.54 9.31
CA PHE A 6 -17.87 7.28 9.96
C PHE A 6 -16.38 7.18 10.29
N LYS A 7 -15.49 7.41 9.32
CA LYS A 7 -14.05 7.41 9.48
C LYS A 7 -13.59 8.44 10.53
N LYS A 8 -14.14 9.66 10.50
CA LYS A 8 -13.85 10.71 11.49
C LYS A 8 -14.29 10.35 12.90
N THR A 9 -15.47 9.77 13.04
CA THR A 9 -16.01 9.38 14.37
C THR A 9 -15.15 8.31 15.02
N LEU A 10 -14.75 7.31 14.26
CA LEU A 10 -13.84 6.26 14.71
C LEU A 10 -12.46 6.82 15.08
N TRP A 11 -11.93 7.71 14.23
CA TRP A 11 -10.64 8.32 14.53
C TRP A 11 -10.67 9.15 15.81
N THR A 12 -11.73 9.91 16.04
CA THR A 12 -11.95 10.66 17.29
C THR A 12 -12.00 9.75 18.50
N ALA A 13 -12.57 8.55 18.36
CA ALA A 13 -12.61 7.56 19.44
C ALA A 13 -11.22 6.95 19.72
N ALA A 14 -10.49 6.62 18.67
CA ALA A 14 -9.12 6.13 18.79
C ALA A 14 -8.21 7.20 19.43
N ASP A 15 -8.39 8.48 19.07
CA ASP A 15 -7.61 9.59 19.60
C ASP A 15 -7.91 9.88 21.10
N LYS A 16 -9.04 9.41 21.64
CA LYS A 16 -9.34 9.47 23.09
C LYS A 16 -8.47 8.53 23.94
N LEU A 17 -7.91 7.48 23.36
CA LEU A 17 -6.92 6.64 24.02
C LEU A 17 -5.54 7.32 24.10
N ARG A 18 -5.34 8.38 23.33
CA ARG A 18 -4.16 9.22 23.30
C ARG A 18 -4.04 9.96 24.64
N GLY A 19 -2.94 9.79 25.29
CA GLY A 19 -2.67 10.38 26.62
C GLY A 19 -2.43 9.33 27.69
N SER A 20 -2.94 8.11 27.50
CA SER A 20 -2.62 6.96 28.35
C SER A 20 -1.54 6.07 27.73
N VAL A 21 -1.49 5.95 26.38
CA VAL A 21 -0.54 5.11 25.63
C VAL A 21 -0.09 5.77 24.33
N SER A 22 1.07 5.35 23.79
CA SER A 22 1.60 5.87 22.53
C SER A 22 0.76 5.45 21.31
N ALA A 23 0.88 6.18 20.18
CA ALA A 23 0.17 5.84 18.94
C ALA A 23 0.50 4.42 18.45
N ALA A 24 1.73 3.99 18.63
CA ALA A 24 2.18 2.64 18.29
C ALA A 24 1.47 1.55 19.12
N GLU A 25 1.10 1.85 20.36
CA GLU A 25 0.48 0.89 21.27
C GLU A 25 -1.04 0.82 21.14
N TYR A 26 -1.75 1.94 20.89
CA TYR A 26 -3.21 1.89 20.83
C TYR A 26 -3.78 1.50 19.46
N LYS A 27 -2.99 1.48 18.40
CA LYS A 27 -3.47 1.07 17.06
C LYS A 27 -4.02 -0.37 17.04
N TYR A 28 -3.32 -1.30 17.70
CA TYR A 28 -3.71 -2.71 17.69
C TYR A 28 -5.01 -3.00 18.44
N PRO A 29 -5.24 -2.48 19.67
CA PRO A 29 -6.52 -2.65 20.35
C PRO A 29 -7.68 -2.00 19.61
N VAL A 30 -7.48 -0.83 18.98
CA VAL A 30 -8.53 -0.20 18.17
C VAL A 30 -8.88 -1.05 16.97
N LEU A 31 -7.89 -1.46 16.18
CA LEU A 31 -8.10 -2.32 15.01
C LEU A 31 -8.69 -3.68 15.40
N GLY A 32 -8.23 -4.27 16.51
CA GLY A 32 -8.78 -5.51 17.04
C GLY A 32 -10.25 -5.37 17.43
N MET A 33 -10.63 -4.29 18.10
CA MET A 33 -12.02 -4.06 18.50
C MET A 33 -12.95 -3.78 17.30
N VAL A 34 -12.47 -3.03 16.31
CA VAL A 34 -13.20 -2.80 15.06
C VAL A 34 -13.36 -4.12 14.28
N PHE A 35 -12.33 -4.95 14.25
CA PHE A 35 -12.40 -6.29 13.67
C PHE A 35 -13.43 -7.18 14.38
N LEU A 36 -13.44 -7.19 15.71
CA LEU A 36 -14.42 -7.94 16.49
C LEU A 36 -15.86 -7.52 16.17
N LYS A 37 -16.10 -6.22 16.02
CA LYS A 37 -17.40 -5.70 15.60
C LYS A 37 -17.77 -6.16 14.20
N TYR A 38 -16.82 -6.07 13.25
CA TYR A 38 -17.03 -6.52 11.89
C TYR A 38 -17.39 -8.00 11.79
N VAL A 39 -16.60 -8.89 12.41
CA VAL A 39 -16.87 -10.34 12.33
C VAL A 39 -18.20 -10.70 12.99
N SER A 40 -18.57 -10.00 14.06
CA SER A 40 -19.88 -10.19 14.72
C SER A 40 -21.04 -9.74 13.83
N ASP A 41 -20.93 -8.57 13.17
CA ASP A 41 -21.98 -8.09 12.26
C ASP A 41 -22.13 -8.99 11.03
N MET A 42 -21.00 -9.49 10.48
CA MET A 42 -21.01 -10.42 9.36
C MET A 42 -21.63 -11.77 9.73
N PHE A 43 -21.33 -12.26 10.93
CA PHE A 43 -21.93 -13.46 11.48
C PHE A 43 -23.46 -13.31 11.63
N ASP A 44 -23.92 -12.18 12.18
CA ASP A 44 -25.34 -11.87 12.31
C ASP A 44 -26.05 -11.76 10.95
N ALA A 45 -25.41 -11.10 9.99
CA ALA A 45 -25.94 -10.99 8.63
C ALA A 45 -26.06 -12.37 7.96
N GLN A 46 -25.04 -13.22 8.09
CA GLN A 46 -25.07 -14.59 7.58
C GLN A 46 -26.17 -15.44 8.25
N SER A 47 -26.35 -15.28 9.55
CA SER A 47 -27.45 -15.94 10.26
C SER A 47 -28.82 -15.58 9.68
N LYS A 48 -29.03 -14.32 9.28
CA LYS A 48 -30.26 -13.88 8.59
C LYS A 48 -30.39 -14.50 7.21
N VAL A 49 -29.31 -14.57 6.44
CA VAL A 49 -29.28 -15.22 5.12
C VAL A 49 -29.64 -16.71 5.24
N ILE A 50 -29.08 -17.42 6.21
CA ILE A 50 -29.39 -18.83 6.47
C ILE A 50 -30.88 -18.99 6.78
N ARG A 51 -31.45 -18.18 7.68
CA ARG A 51 -32.89 -18.18 7.98
C ARG A 51 -33.75 -17.94 6.74
N HIS A 52 -33.32 -17.02 5.88
CA HIS A 52 -34.03 -16.76 4.61
C HIS A 52 -33.95 -17.95 3.67
N ARG A 53 -32.79 -18.62 3.51
CA ARG A 53 -32.62 -19.81 2.65
C ARG A 53 -33.54 -20.98 3.03
N ILE A 54 -33.79 -21.21 4.31
CA ILE A 54 -34.72 -22.27 4.75
C ILE A 54 -36.20 -21.87 4.63
N ALA A 55 -36.49 -20.58 4.45
CA ALA A 55 -37.84 -20.04 4.27
C ALA A 55 -38.18 -19.76 2.79
N ASP A 56 -37.22 -19.71 1.91
CA ASP A 56 -37.42 -19.44 0.48
C ASP A 56 -37.88 -20.66 -0.27
N SER A 57 -39.13 -20.65 -0.75
CA SER A 57 -39.77 -21.77 -1.46
C SER A 57 -39.09 -22.17 -2.77
N GLN A 58 -38.17 -21.34 -3.29
CA GLN A 58 -37.35 -21.63 -4.47
C GLN A 58 -35.94 -22.09 -4.10
N GLY A 59 -35.61 -22.11 -2.81
CA GLY A 59 -34.27 -22.42 -2.30
C GLY A 59 -34.05 -23.93 -2.11
N GLU A 60 -32.79 -24.34 -2.24
CA GLU A 60 -32.37 -25.76 -2.05
C GLU A 60 -32.64 -26.28 -0.62
N TYR A 61 -32.64 -25.40 0.37
CA TYR A 61 -32.81 -25.74 1.79
C TYR A 61 -34.22 -25.42 2.32
N TYR A 62 -35.22 -25.26 1.43
CA TYR A 62 -36.57 -24.90 1.82
C TYR A 62 -37.22 -25.96 2.70
N ILE A 63 -37.80 -25.50 3.80
CA ILE A 63 -38.59 -26.32 4.72
C ILE A 63 -40.03 -25.79 4.70
N ASP A 64 -40.96 -26.55 4.15
CA ASP A 64 -42.36 -26.15 3.95
C ASP A 64 -43.11 -25.93 5.27
N ASP A 65 -43.03 -26.90 6.20
CA ASP A 65 -43.67 -26.82 7.49
C ASP A 65 -43.03 -25.74 8.40
N ALA A 66 -43.83 -24.75 8.79
CA ALA A 66 -43.36 -23.62 9.61
C ALA A 66 -42.89 -24.06 11.01
N THR A 67 -43.43 -25.15 11.58
CA THR A 67 -43.02 -25.65 12.89
C THR A 67 -41.68 -26.34 12.79
N VAL A 68 -41.55 -27.24 11.80
CA VAL A 68 -40.29 -27.94 11.50
C VAL A 68 -39.20 -26.93 11.12
N ARG A 69 -39.54 -25.90 10.33
CA ARG A 69 -38.61 -24.81 9.98
C ARG A 69 -38.05 -24.09 11.20
N LYS A 70 -38.94 -23.74 12.16
CA LYS A 70 -38.53 -23.07 13.39
C LYS A 70 -37.66 -23.97 14.29
N GLU A 71 -37.96 -25.27 14.37
CA GLU A 71 -37.14 -26.22 15.11
C GLU A 71 -35.78 -26.46 14.44
N SER A 72 -35.76 -26.51 13.11
CA SER A 72 -34.54 -26.69 12.32
C SER A 72 -33.67 -25.44 12.27
N GLU A 73 -34.23 -24.24 12.49
CA GLU A 73 -33.49 -22.97 12.42
C GLU A 73 -32.24 -22.96 13.31
N ALA A 74 -32.36 -23.45 14.54
CA ALA A 74 -31.26 -23.53 15.48
C ALA A 74 -30.12 -24.46 15.00
N LEU A 75 -30.47 -25.55 14.30
CA LEU A 75 -29.50 -26.48 13.72
C LEU A 75 -28.73 -25.82 12.56
N PHE A 76 -29.45 -25.21 11.62
CA PHE A 76 -28.83 -24.57 10.45
C PHE A 76 -27.97 -23.33 10.82
N VAL A 77 -28.47 -22.48 11.72
CA VAL A 77 -27.72 -21.31 12.21
C VAL A 77 -26.54 -21.72 13.08
N GLY A 78 -26.64 -22.86 13.78
CA GLY A 78 -25.57 -23.45 14.60
C GLY A 78 -24.54 -24.27 13.82
N ASP A 79 -24.73 -24.48 12.52
CA ASP A 79 -23.81 -25.26 11.69
C ASP A 79 -22.79 -24.32 11.00
N LYS A 80 -21.54 -24.45 11.42
CA LYS A 80 -20.42 -23.67 10.93
C LYS A 80 -20.20 -23.78 9.42
N THR A 81 -20.58 -24.91 8.81
CA THR A 81 -20.34 -25.14 7.37
C THR A 81 -21.05 -24.12 6.48
N PHE A 82 -22.21 -23.60 6.91
CA PHE A 82 -22.93 -22.54 6.19
C PHE A 82 -22.26 -21.16 6.26
N TYR A 83 -21.40 -20.95 7.24
CA TYR A 83 -20.60 -19.73 7.37
C TYR A 83 -19.29 -19.87 6.57
N ASP A 84 -18.62 -21.01 6.69
CA ASP A 84 -17.38 -21.31 5.97
C ASP A 84 -17.59 -21.28 4.43
N ALA A 85 -18.74 -21.77 3.95
CA ALA A 85 -19.09 -21.77 2.52
C ALA A 85 -19.17 -20.35 1.92
N ASP A 86 -19.60 -19.37 2.71
CA ASP A 86 -19.71 -17.97 2.30
C ASP A 86 -18.51 -17.14 2.78
N ASN A 87 -17.45 -17.77 3.29
CA ASN A 87 -16.26 -17.15 3.88
C ASN A 87 -16.59 -16.16 5.01
N VAL A 88 -17.52 -16.51 5.88
CA VAL A 88 -17.86 -15.76 7.08
C VAL A 88 -17.23 -16.46 8.29
N PHE A 89 -16.53 -15.70 9.12
CA PHE A 89 -15.89 -16.24 10.31
C PHE A 89 -16.92 -16.68 11.34
N TRP A 90 -16.69 -17.85 11.95
CA TRP A 90 -17.48 -18.31 13.05
C TRP A 90 -17.20 -17.51 14.32
N VAL A 91 -18.25 -17.00 14.97
CA VAL A 91 -18.15 -16.24 16.20
C VAL A 91 -18.87 -16.98 17.34
N PRO A 92 -18.15 -17.50 18.34
CA PRO A 92 -18.76 -18.08 19.54
C PRO A 92 -19.63 -17.05 20.28
N THR A 93 -20.74 -17.51 20.87
CA THR A 93 -21.75 -16.66 21.52
C THR A 93 -21.14 -15.71 22.56
N ASP A 94 -20.21 -16.20 23.40
CA ASP A 94 -19.56 -15.41 24.45
C ASP A 94 -18.49 -14.44 23.88
N ALA A 95 -18.05 -14.68 22.65
CA ALA A 95 -17.10 -13.83 21.95
C ALA A 95 -17.79 -12.78 21.05
N HIS A 96 -19.12 -12.82 20.95
CA HIS A 96 -19.86 -11.89 20.12
C HIS A 96 -19.77 -10.46 20.67
N PHE A 97 -19.63 -9.47 19.77
CA PHE A 97 -19.46 -8.07 20.15
C PHE A 97 -20.58 -7.57 21.08
N SER A 98 -21.83 -7.93 20.81
CA SER A 98 -22.97 -7.52 21.63
C SER A 98 -22.92 -8.09 23.05
N ALA A 99 -22.46 -9.34 23.22
CA ALA A 99 -22.30 -9.97 24.53
C ALA A 99 -21.23 -9.26 25.38
N LEU A 100 -20.15 -8.86 24.74
CA LEU A 100 -19.06 -8.09 25.39
C LEU A 100 -19.47 -6.64 25.66
N LEU A 101 -20.22 -6.01 24.77
CA LEU A 101 -20.75 -4.66 24.94
C LEU A 101 -21.69 -4.57 26.15
N ALA A 102 -22.51 -5.58 26.38
CA ALA A 102 -23.37 -5.65 27.56
C ALA A 102 -22.58 -5.66 28.89
N GLN A 103 -21.27 -5.95 28.81
CA GLN A 103 -20.36 -6.01 29.94
C GLN A 103 -19.25 -4.94 29.84
N ALA A 104 -19.47 -3.86 29.06
CA ALA A 104 -18.47 -2.82 28.81
C ALA A 104 -17.95 -2.11 30.07
N THR A 105 -18.69 -2.14 31.18
CA THR A 105 -18.30 -1.56 32.47
C THR A 105 -17.66 -2.58 33.43
N ALA A 106 -17.53 -3.85 33.03
CA ALA A 106 -16.96 -4.87 33.88
C ALA A 106 -15.45 -4.63 34.12
N PRO A 107 -14.95 -4.80 35.35
CA PRO A 107 -13.53 -4.55 35.66
C PRO A 107 -12.58 -5.52 34.94
N ASP A 108 -13.06 -6.66 34.48
CA ASP A 108 -12.31 -7.68 33.74
C ASP A 108 -12.58 -7.65 32.21
N LEU A 109 -13.08 -6.51 31.68
CA LEU A 109 -13.38 -6.37 30.25
C LEU A 109 -12.19 -6.70 29.36
N ALA A 110 -10.99 -6.26 29.72
CA ALA A 110 -9.76 -6.51 28.95
C ALA A 110 -9.48 -8.01 28.80
N GLN A 111 -9.58 -8.78 29.91
CA GLN A 111 -9.41 -10.23 29.90
C GLN A 111 -10.54 -10.94 29.11
N ARG A 112 -11.76 -10.38 29.12
CA ARG A 112 -12.87 -10.90 28.31
C ARG A 112 -12.61 -10.72 26.82
N LEU A 113 -12.09 -9.54 26.44
CA LEU A 113 -11.68 -9.27 25.05
C LEU A 113 -10.58 -10.24 24.60
N ASP A 114 -9.54 -10.45 25.42
CA ASP A 114 -8.47 -11.42 25.10
C ASP A 114 -9.00 -12.84 24.94
N ARG A 115 -9.91 -13.28 25.79
CA ARG A 115 -10.55 -14.59 25.67
C ARG A 115 -11.44 -14.71 24.43
N ALA A 116 -12.20 -13.66 24.11
CA ALA A 116 -13.07 -13.63 22.94
C ALA A 116 -12.26 -13.73 21.65
N MET A 117 -11.18 -12.97 21.54
CA MET A 117 -10.26 -13.06 20.39
C MET A 117 -9.66 -14.46 20.27
N GLY A 118 -9.25 -15.07 21.40
CA GLY A 118 -8.73 -16.43 21.41
C GLY A 118 -9.76 -17.47 21.01
N ALA A 119 -11.03 -17.31 21.41
CA ALA A 119 -12.11 -18.19 21.02
C ALA A 119 -12.43 -18.10 19.52
N ILE A 120 -12.42 -16.88 18.94
CA ILE A 120 -12.60 -16.69 17.50
C ILE A 120 -11.44 -17.32 16.72
N GLU A 121 -10.19 -17.16 17.16
CA GLU A 121 -9.03 -17.83 16.53
C GLU A 121 -9.10 -19.34 16.58
N ALA A 122 -9.56 -19.91 17.70
CA ALA A 122 -9.68 -21.35 17.86
C ALA A 122 -10.67 -21.97 16.85
N GLU A 123 -11.73 -21.23 16.54
CA GLU A 123 -12.74 -21.65 15.59
C GLU A 123 -12.37 -21.39 14.13
N ASN A 124 -11.47 -20.46 13.85
CA ASN A 124 -11.15 -20.04 12.49
C ASN A 124 -9.65 -20.21 12.19
N GLN A 125 -9.29 -21.28 11.50
CA GLN A 125 -7.89 -21.65 11.22
C GLN A 125 -7.09 -20.53 10.51
N SER A 126 -7.74 -19.78 9.64
CA SER A 126 -7.12 -18.65 8.91
C SER A 126 -6.76 -17.46 9.80
N LEU A 127 -7.36 -17.38 11.00
CA LEU A 127 -7.10 -16.33 11.98
C LEU A 127 -6.10 -16.74 13.05
N LYS A 128 -5.56 -17.95 13.01
CA LYS A 128 -4.67 -18.46 14.06
C LYS A 128 -3.41 -17.61 14.21
N GLY A 129 -3.22 -17.03 15.41
CA GLY A 129 -2.08 -16.16 15.73
C GLY A 129 -2.14 -14.77 15.07
N VAL A 130 -3.31 -14.39 14.53
CA VAL A 130 -3.51 -13.13 13.80
C VAL A 130 -4.11 -12.04 14.69
N LEU A 131 -5.08 -12.42 15.56
CA LEU A 131 -5.85 -11.44 16.32
C LEU A 131 -5.04 -10.84 17.48
N TYR A 132 -5.34 -9.58 17.78
CA TYR A 132 -4.76 -8.91 18.94
C TYR A 132 -5.37 -9.48 20.23
N ARG A 133 -4.53 -9.98 21.16
CA ARG A 133 -4.93 -10.66 22.38
C ARG A 133 -4.20 -10.14 23.61
N GLU A 134 -3.85 -8.86 23.61
CA GLU A 134 -3.04 -8.25 24.67
C GLU A 134 -3.75 -7.02 25.28
N PHE A 135 -5.11 -7.00 25.25
CA PHE A 135 -5.88 -5.92 25.86
C PHE A 135 -5.62 -5.81 27.37
N SER A 136 -5.42 -6.94 28.04
CA SER A 136 -5.12 -6.99 29.48
C SER A 136 -3.73 -6.49 29.85
N ARG A 137 -2.83 -6.34 28.88
CA ARG A 137 -1.47 -5.79 29.08
C ARG A 137 -1.40 -4.28 28.92
N LEU A 138 -2.48 -3.67 28.40
CA LEU A 138 -2.52 -2.23 28.20
C LEU A 138 -2.69 -1.51 29.53
N GLU A 139 -1.81 -0.57 29.82
CA GLU A 139 -1.92 0.33 30.96
C GLU A 139 -2.92 1.46 30.65
N LEU A 140 -4.21 1.10 30.54
CA LEU A 140 -5.29 2.06 30.28
C LEU A 140 -6.03 2.42 31.58
N GLU A 141 -6.48 3.66 31.65
CA GLU A 141 -7.40 4.07 32.70
C GLU A 141 -8.68 3.22 32.69
N PRO A 142 -9.21 2.89 33.88
CA PRO A 142 -10.46 2.14 33.99
C PRO A 142 -11.61 2.77 33.16
N GLY A 143 -12.34 1.94 32.39
CA GLY A 143 -13.46 2.38 31.57
C GLY A 143 -13.10 2.83 30.15
N LYS A 144 -11.85 3.13 29.81
CA LYS A 144 -11.46 3.58 28.46
C LYS A 144 -11.77 2.55 27.36
N LEU A 145 -11.55 1.26 27.63
CA LEU A 145 -11.92 0.19 26.70
C LEU A 145 -13.44 0.14 26.48
N GLY A 146 -14.22 0.32 27.55
CA GLY A 146 -15.69 0.38 27.46
C GLY A 146 -16.18 1.59 26.68
N GLU A 147 -15.56 2.76 26.87
CA GLU A 147 -15.86 3.96 26.07
C GLU A 147 -15.57 3.73 24.58
N LEU A 148 -14.40 3.16 24.26
CA LEU A 148 -14.03 2.81 22.89
C LEU A 148 -15.04 1.83 22.30
N MET A 149 -15.40 0.78 23.05
CA MET A 149 -16.39 -0.20 22.65
C MET A 149 -17.77 0.44 22.38
N GLY A 150 -18.19 1.39 23.21
CA GLY A 150 -19.44 2.16 23.00
C GLY A 150 -19.43 3.03 21.75
N VAL A 151 -18.25 3.51 21.30
CA VAL A 151 -18.13 4.23 20.03
C VAL A 151 -18.13 3.25 18.84
N VAL A 152 -17.39 2.16 18.95
CA VAL A 152 -17.35 1.10 17.92
C VAL A 152 -18.73 0.48 17.73
N ALA A 153 -19.56 0.37 18.78
CA ALA A 153 -20.93 -0.12 18.71
C ALA A 153 -21.85 0.69 17.77
N LYS A 154 -21.54 1.96 17.54
CA LYS A 154 -22.32 2.81 16.62
C LYS A 154 -22.07 2.51 15.15
N LEU A 155 -21.06 1.70 14.85
CA LEU A 155 -20.72 1.26 13.51
C LEU A 155 -21.66 0.13 13.09
N SER A 156 -21.97 0.07 11.80
CA SER A 156 -22.69 -1.06 11.21
C SER A 156 -21.94 -1.53 9.99
N PHE A 157 -21.60 -2.80 9.98
CA PHE A 157 -21.00 -3.48 8.84
C PHE A 157 -22.01 -4.40 8.14
N ASP A 158 -23.32 -4.13 8.31
CA ASP A 158 -24.39 -4.92 7.71
C ASP A 158 -24.34 -4.81 6.17
N PRO A 159 -24.21 -5.93 5.44
CA PRO A 159 -24.16 -5.99 3.99
C PRO A 159 -25.31 -5.29 3.28
N ASP A 160 -26.52 -5.40 3.83
CA ASP A 160 -27.71 -4.81 3.24
C ASP A 160 -27.69 -3.29 3.21
N ARG A 161 -26.82 -2.67 4.02
CA ARG A 161 -26.70 -1.21 4.11
C ARG A 161 -25.57 -0.62 3.27
N HIS A 162 -24.49 -1.37 3.00
CA HIS A 162 -23.26 -0.75 2.50
C HIS A 162 -22.43 -1.59 1.50
N GLY A 163 -22.83 -2.81 1.08
CA GLY A 163 -21.98 -3.67 0.26
C GLY A 163 -20.73 -4.16 1.00
N SER A 164 -20.90 -4.79 2.04
CA SER A 164 -20.19 -5.15 3.27
C SER A 164 -18.68 -5.38 3.32
N ARG A 165 -18.08 -6.05 2.36
CA ARG A 165 -16.63 -6.38 2.43
C ARG A 165 -15.76 -5.17 2.12
N ASP A 166 -16.21 -4.32 1.21
CA ASP A 166 -15.47 -3.12 0.82
C ASP A 166 -15.44 -2.06 1.93
N VAL A 167 -16.55 -1.88 2.68
CA VAL A 167 -16.61 -0.85 3.74
C VAL A 167 -15.64 -1.14 4.88
N PHE A 168 -15.54 -2.40 5.34
CA PHE A 168 -14.59 -2.70 6.40
C PHE A 168 -13.14 -2.59 5.93
N GLY A 169 -12.84 -3.08 4.73
CA GLY A 169 -11.52 -2.93 4.13
C GLY A 169 -11.10 -1.46 3.99
N GLU A 170 -12.01 -0.59 3.54
CA GLU A 170 -11.75 0.85 3.46
C GLU A 170 -11.53 1.49 4.84
N VAL A 171 -12.31 1.09 5.84
CA VAL A 171 -12.15 1.56 7.22
C VAL A 171 -10.81 1.10 7.78
N TYR A 172 -10.47 -0.16 7.57
CA TYR A 172 -9.21 -0.74 8.02
C TYR A 172 -8.00 -0.02 7.38
N GLU A 173 -8.02 0.14 6.05
CA GLU A 173 -7.01 0.89 5.30
C GLU A 173 -6.90 2.35 5.78
N TYR A 174 -8.03 3.01 6.03
CA TYR A 174 -8.04 4.37 6.57
C TYR A 174 -7.35 4.47 7.93
N PHE A 175 -7.63 3.54 8.83
CA PHE A 175 -6.97 3.51 10.13
C PHE A 175 -5.47 3.27 10.02
N LEU A 176 -5.07 2.30 9.21
CA LEU A 176 -3.65 2.05 8.95
C LEU A 176 -2.95 3.32 8.44
N GLY A 177 -3.58 4.03 7.50
CA GLY A 177 -3.09 5.30 7.00
C GLY A 177 -2.97 6.38 8.08
N GLN A 178 -4.01 6.56 8.92
CA GLN A 178 -4.01 7.56 9.99
C GLN A 178 -2.96 7.26 11.08
N PHE A 179 -2.79 5.99 11.45
CA PHE A 179 -1.76 5.60 12.41
C PHE A 179 -0.36 5.84 11.84
N ALA A 180 -0.11 5.45 10.60
CA ALA A 180 1.16 5.70 9.94
C ALA A 180 1.51 7.20 9.85
N LEU A 181 0.51 8.07 9.60
CA LEU A 181 0.68 9.52 9.62
C LEU A 181 1.13 10.05 10.99
N LYS A 182 0.63 9.46 12.09
CA LYS A 182 0.95 9.90 13.46
C LYS A 182 2.23 9.30 14.04
N GLU A 183 2.58 8.08 13.66
CA GLU A 183 3.82 7.43 14.09
C GLU A 183 5.06 8.14 13.54
N GLY A 184 4.93 8.84 12.42
CA GLY A 184 5.99 9.63 11.82
C GLY A 184 7.18 8.80 11.34
N ALA A 185 8.26 9.47 10.94
CA ALA A 185 9.47 8.83 10.39
C ALA A 185 10.29 8.00 11.42
N ARG A 186 9.87 7.92 12.68
CA ARG A 186 10.64 7.24 13.74
C ARG A 186 10.61 5.72 13.66
N ALA A 187 9.59 5.13 13.02
CA ALA A 187 9.44 3.67 12.97
C ALA A 187 10.06 3.01 11.72
N GLY A 188 10.62 3.77 10.77
CA GLY A 188 11.15 3.21 9.51
C GLY A 188 10.07 2.62 8.57
N GLU A 189 8.82 2.61 9.01
CA GLU A 189 7.68 2.12 8.24
C GLU A 189 7.06 3.28 7.47
N PHE A 190 7.36 3.35 6.17
CA PHE A 190 6.70 4.31 5.29
C PHE A 190 5.37 3.71 4.82
N TYR A 191 4.26 4.30 5.25
CA TYR A 191 2.97 4.00 4.64
C TYR A 191 3.01 4.42 3.16
N THR A 192 2.79 3.45 2.28
CA THR A 192 2.74 3.75 0.84
C THR A 192 1.41 4.42 0.50
N PRO A 193 1.41 5.64 -0.05
CA PRO A 193 0.18 6.28 -0.50
C PRO A 193 -0.60 5.38 -1.46
N LYS A 194 -1.92 5.32 -1.31
CA LYS A 194 -2.78 4.46 -2.12
C LYS A 194 -2.60 4.71 -3.62
N SER A 195 -2.45 5.96 -4.04
CA SER A 195 -2.23 6.31 -5.45
C SER A 195 -0.89 5.77 -5.99
N VAL A 196 0.16 5.66 -5.17
CA VAL A 196 1.44 5.04 -5.57
C VAL A 196 1.30 3.53 -5.69
N VAL A 197 0.60 2.88 -4.74
CA VAL A 197 0.28 1.45 -4.81
C VAL A 197 -0.52 1.14 -6.08
N ASN A 198 -1.56 1.94 -6.35
CA ASN A 198 -2.39 1.79 -7.54
C ASN A 198 -1.55 1.94 -8.83
N LEU A 199 -0.64 2.91 -8.88
CA LEU A 199 0.23 3.09 -10.05
C LEU A 199 1.14 1.87 -10.29
N LEU A 200 1.74 1.30 -9.24
CA LEU A 200 2.51 0.07 -9.34
C LEU A 200 1.67 -1.10 -9.87
N VAL A 201 0.47 -1.25 -9.31
CA VAL A 201 -0.47 -2.31 -9.68
C VAL A 201 -0.96 -2.13 -11.13
N GLU A 202 -1.34 -0.91 -11.52
CA GLU A 202 -1.79 -0.62 -12.88
C GLU A 202 -0.70 -0.92 -13.92
N ILE A 203 0.56 -0.55 -13.68
CA ILE A 203 1.68 -0.82 -14.62
C ILE A 203 2.02 -2.31 -14.67
N LEU A 204 2.12 -2.99 -13.53
CA LEU A 204 2.47 -4.42 -13.51
C LEU A 204 1.30 -5.31 -13.93
N ALA A 205 0.07 -4.86 -13.71
CA ALA A 205 -1.16 -5.58 -14.03
C ALA A 205 -1.17 -7.05 -13.55
N PRO A 206 -1.07 -7.31 -12.23
CA PRO A 206 -0.99 -8.66 -11.69
C PRO A 206 -2.36 -9.33 -11.76
N PHE A 207 -2.61 -10.08 -12.83
CA PHE A 207 -3.90 -10.71 -13.09
C PHE A 207 -3.93 -12.20 -12.75
N LYS A 208 -2.83 -12.92 -13.01
CA LYS A 208 -2.71 -14.35 -12.76
C LYS A 208 -1.26 -14.73 -12.49
N GLY A 209 -1.05 -15.56 -11.46
CA GLY A 209 0.25 -16.07 -11.10
C GLY A 209 0.63 -15.78 -9.64
N THR A 210 1.91 -15.89 -9.36
CA THR A 210 2.46 -15.69 -8.02
C THR A 210 2.88 -14.23 -7.83
N ILE A 211 2.35 -13.59 -6.78
CA ILE A 211 2.75 -12.25 -6.34
C ILE A 211 3.58 -12.34 -5.07
N TYR A 212 4.63 -11.55 -4.98
CA TYR A 212 5.52 -11.49 -3.82
C TYR A 212 5.83 -10.06 -3.40
N ASP A 213 5.87 -9.83 -2.08
CA ASP A 213 6.37 -8.59 -1.49
C ASP A 213 7.36 -8.94 -0.36
N PRO A 214 8.67 -8.64 -0.54
CA PRO A 214 9.71 -8.97 0.46
C PRO A 214 9.69 -8.06 1.70
N ALA A 215 8.91 -7.00 1.71
CA ALA A 215 8.75 -6.05 2.81
C ALA A 215 7.27 -5.62 2.88
N CYS A 216 6.38 -6.62 3.07
CA CYS A 216 4.96 -6.49 2.75
C CYS A 216 4.19 -5.51 3.65
N GLY A 217 4.78 -5.06 4.75
CA GLY A 217 4.12 -4.13 5.64
C GLY A 217 2.75 -4.63 6.09
N SER A 218 1.73 -3.80 5.93
CA SER A 218 0.34 -4.16 6.20
C SER A 218 -0.39 -4.87 5.04
N GLY A 219 0.30 -5.22 3.95
CA GLY A 219 -0.26 -5.99 2.84
C GLY A 219 -1.04 -5.17 1.81
N GLY A 220 -0.88 -3.87 1.77
CA GLY A 220 -1.61 -2.99 0.84
C GLY A 220 -1.41 -3.35 -0.64
N MET A 221 -0.21 -3.79 -1.04
CA MET A 221 0.09 -4.25 -2.40
C MET A 221 -0.75 -5.47 -2.80
N PHE A 222 -0.95 -6.42 -1.90
CA PHE A 222 -1.75 -7.62 -2.15
C PHE A 222 -3.23 -7.32 -2.34
N VAL A 223 -3.78 -6.47 -1.48
CA VAL A 223 -5.19 -6.06 -1.53
C VAL A 223 -5.49 -5.32 -2.83
N GLN A 224 -4.66 -4.35 -3.22
CA GLN A 224 -4.87 -3.61 -4.46
C GLN A 224 -4.66 -4.51 -5.70
N SER A 225 -3.72 -5.45 -5.66
CA SER A 225 -3.54 -6.44 -6.73
C SER A 225 -4.77 -7.35 -6.90
N SER A 226 -5.41 -7.76 -5.80
CA SER A 226 -6.64 -8.53 -5.86
C SER A 226 -7.81 -7.70 -6.42
N ARG A 227 -7.94 -6.44 -6.00
CA ARG A 227 -8.95 -5.52 -6.55
C ARG A 227 -8.76 -5.31 -8.06
N PHE A 228 -7.53 -5.11 -8.50
CA PHE A 228 -7.19 -5.02 -9.93
C PHE A 228 -7.65 -6.27 -10.69
N LYS A 229 -7.28 -7.45 -10.19
CA LYS A 229 -7.69 -8.73 -10.77
C LYS A 229 -9.22 -8.82 -10.90
N ASP A 230 -9.95 -8.50 -9.84
CA ASP A 230 -11.41 -8.63 -9.79
C ASP A 230 -12.09 -7.63 -10.75
N ALA A 231 -11.59 -6.40 -10.85
CA ALA A 231 -12.08 -5.39 -11.78
C ALA A 231 -11.91 -5.82 -13.26
N HIS A 232 -10.79 -6.47 -13.59
CA HIS A 232 -10.45 -6.83 -14.97
C HIS A 232 -10.97 -8.19 -15.43
N GLN A 233 -11.41 -9.09 -14.53
CA GLN A 233 -11.94 -10.41 -14.90
C GLN A 233 -13.11 -10.32 -15.90
N LYS A 234 -14.04 -9.39 -15.68
CA LYS A 234 -15.21 -9.20 -16.54
C LYS A 234 -14.81 -8.66 -17.91
N THR A 235 -13.93 -7.67 -17.93
CA THR A 235 -13.46 -7.00 -19.16
C THR A 235 -12.67 -7.95 -20.05
N LEU A 236 -11.73 -8.70 -19.44
CA LEU A 236 -10.90 -9.65 -20.19
C LEU A 236 -11.61 -10.97 -20.48
N LYS A 237 -12.80 -11.22 -19.92
CA LYS A 237 -13.52 -12.52 -19.98
C LYS A 237 -12.62 -13.71 -19.61
N LYS A 238 -11.67 -13.49 -18.71
CA LYS A 238 -10.72 -14.49 -18.19
C LYS A 238 -10.83 -14.54 -16.68
N LYS A 239 -10.66 -15.71 -16.09
CA LYS A 239 -10.56 -15.86 -14.65
C LYS A 239 -9.12 -15.59 -14.22
N GLY A 240 -8.92 -14.58 -13.38
CA GLY A 240 -7.64 -14.33 -12.73
C GLY A 240 -7.51 -15.18 -11.47
N ASP A 241 -6.26 -15.49 -11.10
CA ASP A 241 -5.93 -16.18 -9.87
C ASP A 241 -4.55 -15.74 -9.40
N LEU A 242 -4.44 -15.32 -8.13
CA LEU A 242 -3.21 -14.81 -7.53
C LEU A 242 -2.83 -15.64 -6.31
N SER A 243 -1.63 -16.20 -6.32
CA SER A 243 -0.99 -16.81 -5.15
C SER A 243 -0.16 -15.75 -4.43
N ILE A 244 -0.53 -15.40 -3.21
CA ILE A 244 0.07 -14.32 -2.45
C ILE A 244 1.18 -14.86 -1.56
N HIS A 245 2.36 -14.25 -1.68
CA HIS A 245 3.52 -14.54 -0.83
C HIS A 245 4.12 -13.24 -0.31
N GLY A 246 4.61 -13.25 0.91
CA GLY A 246 5.22 -12.06 1.50
C GLY A 246 6.23 -12.40 2.57
N GLN A 247 6.94 -11.38 3.00
CA GLN A 247 7.76 -11.43 4.20
C GLN A 247 7.79 -10.08 4.89
N GLU A 248 7.81 -10.09 6.23
CA GLU A 248 7.83 -8.88 7.05
C GLU A 248 8.79 -9.04 8.21
N LEU A 249 9.55 -7.99 8.48
CA LEU A 249 10.57 -7.96 9.55
C LEU A 249 9.95 -7.91 10.94
N MET A 250 8.86 -7.16 11.11
CA MET A 250 8.24 -6.87 12.41
C MET A 250 7.06 -7.80 12.67
N ALA A 251 7.03 -8.41 13.87
CA ALA A 251 5.97 -9.35 14.26
C ALA A 251 4.57 -8.72 14.19
N ASP A 252 4.44 -7.51 14.69
CA ASP A 252 3.15 -6.81 14.77
C ASP A 252 2.67 -6.37 13.39
N THR A 253 3.57 -5.87 12.55
CA THR A 253 3.25 -5.49 11.17
C THR A 253 2.86 -6.70 10.33
N ARG A 254 3.55 -7.85 10.52
CA ARG A 254 3.14 -9.13 9.91
C ARG A 254 1.73 -9.55 10.35
N ARG A 255 1.38 -9.37 11.64
CA ARG A 255 0.03 -9.64 12.15
C ARG A 255 -1.01 -8.75 11.49
N LEU A 256 -0.72 -7.45 11.31
CA LEU A 256 -1.58 -6.52 10.56
C LEU A 256 -1.78 -6.96 9.11
N CYS A 257 -0.73 -7.43 8.44
CA CYS A 257 -0.84 -7.97 7.07
C CYS A 257 -1.78 -9.17 7.01
N LEU A 258 -1.59 -10.15 7.89
CA LEU A 258 -2.45 -11.34 7.96
C LEU A 258 -3.91 -10.97 8.24
N MET A 259 -4.14 -10.01 9.16
CA MET A 259 -5.49 -9.51 9.44
C MET A 259 -6.08 -8.82 8.21
N ASN A 260 -5.31 -8.00 7.51
CA ASN A 260 -5.74 -7.31 6.28
C ASN A 260 -6.12 -8.32 5.18
N LEU A 261 -5.31 -9.35 4.97
CA LEU A 261 -5.62 -10.42 4.03
C LEU A 261 -6.92 -11.14 4.41
N ALA A 262 -7.06 -11.54 5.67
CA ALA A 262 -8.24 -12.25 6.17
C ALA A 262 -9.53 -11.45 5.99
N VAL A 263 -9.48 -10.15 6.28
CA VAL A 263 -10.60 -9.22 6.08
C VAL A 263 -11.06 -9.16 4.63
N HIS A 264 -10.12 -9.17 3.69
CA HIS A 264 -10.43 -9.15 2.26
C HIS A 264 -10.72 -10.56 1.69
N GLY A 265 -10.77 -11.59 2.53
CA GLY A 265 -10.99 -12.97 2.11
C GLY A 265 -9.84 -13.52 1.27
N LEU A 266 -8.64 -13.01 1.49
CA LEU A 266 -7.42 -13.41 0.80
C LEU A 266 -6.61 -14.36 1.67
N ALA A 267 -6.04 -15.40 1.07
CA ALA A 267 -5.06 -16.26 1.70
C ALA A 267 -3.65 -15.87 1.19
N GLY A 268 -2.66 -15.87 2.07
CA GLY A 268 -1.28 -15.57 1.71
C GLY A 268 -0.28 -16.30 2.59
N ASP A 269 0.85 -16.71 1.99
CA ASP A 269 1.99 -17.27 2.70
C ASP A 269 2.99 -16.15 3.03
N LEU A 270 3.03 -15.74 4.30
CA LEU A 270 3.99 -14.76 4.82
C LEU A 270 5.19 -15.40 5.53
N GLY A 271 5.48 -16.66 5.23
CA GLY A 271 6.48 -17.45 5.93
C GLY A 271 6.01 -17.89 7.33
N GLN A 272 6.83 -18.72 7.98
CA GLN A 272 6.49 -19.30 9.29
C GLN A 272 6.59 -18.27 10.44
N ALA A 273 7.48 -17.28 10.28
CA ALA A 273 7.72 -16.25 11.29
C ALA A 273 8.02 -14.89 10.63
N TYR A 274 8.05 -13.84 11.44
CA TYR A 274 8.62 -12.55 11.03
C TYR A 274 10.16 -12.65 10.89
N GLY A 275 10.76 -11.82 10.05
CA GLY A 275 12.20 -11.81 9.89
C GLY A 275 12.68 -11.08 8.65
N SER A 276 13.97 -10.77 8.63
CA SER A 276 14.61 -10.07 7.52
C SER A 276 14.64 -10.91 6.25
N SER A 277 14.20 -10.33 5.14
CA SER A 277 14.30 -10.95 3.81
C SER A 277 15.74 -11.10 3.32
N PHE A 278 16.69 -10.45 3.98
CA PHE A 278 18.11 -10.59 3.67
C PHE A 278 18.74 -11.75 4.44
N THR A 279 18.62 -11.78 5.77
CA THR A 279 19.34 -12.74 6.64
C THR A 279 18.50 -13.96 7.03
N ASN A 280 17.18 -13.86 7.01
CA ASN A 280 16.25 -14.94 7.31
C ASN A 280 15.17 -15.08 6.22
N ASP A 281 15.62 -15.20 4.98
CA ASP A 281 14.75 -15.34 3.82
C ASP A 281 13.98 -16.67 3.86
N GLN A 282 12.68 -16.59 4.10
CA GLN A 282 11.80 -17.76 4.19
C GLN A 282 11.19 -18.15 2.83
N GLN A 283 11.39 -17.31 1.80
CA GLN A 283 10.86 -17.51 0.45
C GLN A 283 11.97 -17.87 -0.57
N LYS A 284 13.04 -18.54 -0.13
CA LYS A 284 14.23 -18.84 -0.96
C LYS A 284 13.93 -19.59 -2.25
N ALA A 285 12.97 -20.51 -2.20
CA ALA A 285 12.57 -21.33 -3.35
C ALA A 285 11.57 -20.63 -4.28
N LEU A 286 10.96 -19.52 -3.83
CA LEU A 286 9.94 -18.81 -4.58
C LEU A 286 10.48 -18.26 -5.91
N ARG A 287 9.65 -18.35 -6.94
CA ARG A 287 9.84 -17.73 -8.25
C ARG A 287 8.54 -17.02 -8.61
N ALA A 288 8.50 -15.74 -8.29
CA ALA A 288 7.31 -14.90 -8.44
C ALA A 288 7.15 -14.40 -9.89
N ASP A 289 5.93 -14.34 -10.34
CA ASP A 289 5.58 -13.72 -11.62
C ASP A 289 5.53 -12.20 -11.49
N TYR A 290 5.12 -11.73 -10.31
CA TYR A 290 5.06 -10.31 -9.97
C TYR A 290 5.67 -10.06 -8.60
N ILE A 291 6.49 -9.02 -8.49
CA ILE A 291 6.95 -8.48 -7.20
C ILE A 291 6.52 -7.02 -7.13
N LEU A 292 5.76 -6.67 -6.10
CA LEU A 292 5.38 -5.29 -5.79
C LEU A 292 5.86 -4.96 -4.40
N ALA A 293 6.67 -3.92 -4.25
CA ALA A 293 7.25 -3.60 -2.96
C ALA A 293 7.46 -2.10 -2.75
N ASN A 294 7.31 -1.67 -1.50
CA ASN A 294 7.85 -0.41 -1.01
C ASN A 294 8.75 -0.69 0.19
N PRO A 295 9.96 -1.22 -0.05
CA PRO A 295 10.87 -1.54 1.03
C PRO A 295 11.38 -0.26 1.71
N PRO A 296 11.84 -0.32 2.97
CA PRO A 296 12.49 0.81 3.59
C PRO A 296 13.75 1.17 2.80
N PHE A 297 13.77 2.39 2.22
CA PHE A 297 14.91 2.84 1.42
C PHE A 297 15.97 3.56 2.26
N ASN A 298 17.21 3.54 1.76
CA ASN A 298 18.38 4.13 2.41
C ASN A 298 18.70 3.57 3.80
N ILE A 299 18.30 2.34 4.13
CA ILE A 299 18.64 1.72 5.40
C ILE A 299 20.11 1.28 5.44
N SER A 300 20.76 1.56 6.55
CA SER A 300 22.15 1.15 6.83
C SER A 300 22.24 -0.17 7.60
N ASP A 301 21.24 -0.45 8.45
CA ASP A 301 21.25 -1.60 9.36
C ASP A 301 20.53 -2.80 8.75
N TRP A 302 21.06 -3.34 7.65
CA TRP A 302 20.50 -4.48 6.92
C TRP A 302 21.38 -5.74 6.97
N ASP A 303 22.37 -5.76 7.89
CA ASP A 303 23.36 -6.83 8.02
C ASP A 303 24.24 -7.06 6.78
N GLY A 304 24.49 -6.04 5.97
CA GLY A 304 25.27 -6.13 4.73
C GLY A 304 26.68 -6.70 4.92
N ASP A 305 27.27 -6.53 6.11
CA ASP A 305 28.58 -7.10 6.45
C ASP A 305 28.57 -8.63 6.44
N LYS A 306 27.45 -9.24 6.82
CA LYS A 306 27.30 -10.71 6.90
C LYS A 306 26.96 -11.34 5.55
N LEU A 307 26.64 -10.51 4.56
CA LEU A 307 26.07 -10.94 3.26
C LEU A 307 26.99 -10.64 2.08
N GLN A 308 28.30 -10.47 2.31
CA GLN A 308 29.25 -10.10 1.23
C GLN A 308 29.33 -11.19 0.13
N ASP A 309 29.21 -12.46 0.48
CA ASP A 309 29.31 -13.61 -0.44
C ASP A 309 27.91 -14.16 -0.81
N ASP A 310 26.84 -13.36 -0.64
CA ASP A 310 25.49 -13.83 -0.93
C ASP A 310 25.29 -14.00 -2.44
N PRO A 311 24.78 -15.16 -2.90
CA PRO A 311 24.64 -15.46 -4.33
C PRO A 311 23.62 -14.58 -5.05
N ARG A 312 22.82 -13.76 -4.34
CA ARG A 312 21.92 -12.79 -4.93
C ARG A 312 22.62 -11.59 -5.56
N TRP A 313 23.89 -11.30 -5.18
CA TRP A 313 24.62 -10.12 -5.64
C TRP A 313 25.25 -10.29 -7.02
N VAL A 314 24.46 -10.71 -8.00
CA VAL A 314 24.91 -11.02 -9.37
C VAL A 314 25.44 -9.77 -10.10
N TYR A 315 24.95 -8.60 -9.77
CA TYR A 315 25.32 -7.34 -10.43
C TYR A 315 26.37 -6.54 -9.67
N GLY A 316 26.79 -7.02 -8.53
CA GLY A 316 27.78 -6.40 -7.64
C GLY A 316 27.31 -6.38 -6.20
N ILE A 317 28.26 -6.34 -5.27
CA ILE A 317 27.98 -6.37 -3.83
C ILE A 317 27.37 -5.02 -3.42
N PRO A 318 26.15 -4.99 -2.84
CA PRO A 318 25.55 -3.74 -2.39
C PRO A 318 26.32 -3.06 -1.27
N PRO A 319 26.30 -1.72 -1.18
CA PRO A 319 26.96 -1.00 -0.11
C PRO A 319 26.41 -1.39 1.27
N LYS A 320 27.30 -1.60 2.24
CA LYS A 320 26.92 -1.94 3.64
C LYS A 320 26.00 -0.89 4.25
N GLY A 321 26.22 0.37 3.96
CA GLY A 321 25.45 1.51 4.50
C GLY A 321 24.19 1.87 3.70
N ASN A 322 23.80 1.10 2.67
CA ASN A 322 22.60 1.37 1.89
C ASN A 322 22.05 0.13 1.21
N ALA A 323 20.84 -0.30 1.57
CA ALA A 323 20.21 -1.51 1.06
C ALA A 323 19.45 -1.33 -0.27
N ASN A 324 19.40 -0.16 -0.90
CA ASN A 324 18.58 0.06 -2.09
C ASN A 324 18.88 -0.96 -3.20
N PHE A 325 20.15 -1.19 -3.51
CA PHE A 325 20.54 -2.18 -4.52
C PHE A 325 20.53 -3.63 -4.01
N ALA A 326 20.52 -3.85 -2.71
CA ALA A 326 20.25 -5.17 -2.12
C ALA A 326 18.78 -5.57 -2.35
N TRP A 327 17.83 -4.65 -2.18
CA TRP A 327 16.42 -4.88 -2.50
C TRP A 327 16.20 -5.20 -3.96
N LEU A 328 16.77 -4.41 -4.89
CA LEU A 328 16.63 -4.66 -6.33
C LEU A 328 17.17 -6.05 -6.72
N GLN A 329 18.34 -6.44 -6.21
CA GLN A 329 18.95 -7.73 -6.51
C GLN A 329 18.21 -8.88 -5.82
N HIS A 330 17.70 -8.70 -4.60
CA HIS A 330 16.83 -9.68 -3.94
C HIS A 330 15.57 -9.95 -4.77
N MET A 331 14.90 -8.91 -5.25
CA MET A 331 13.73 -9.06 -6.11
C MET A 331 14.05 -9.80 -7.39
N LEU A 332 15.13 -9.43 -8.10
CA LEU A 332 15.58 -10.13 -9.30
C LEU A 332 15.87 -11.61 -9.05
N ALA A 333 16.45 -11.95 -7.89
CA ALA A 333 16.72 -13.33 -7.51
C ALA A 333 15.45 -14.15 -7.23
N ARG A 334 14.33 -13.49 -6.91
CA ARG A 334 13.03 -14.12 -6.62
C ARG A 334 12.07 -14.11 -7.80
N LEU A 335 12.37 -13.42 -8.89
CA LEU A 335 11.55 -13.45 -10.11
C LEU A 335 11.62 -14.78 -10.83
N SER A 336 10.50 -15.22 -11.40
CA SER A 336 10.45 -16.27 -12.40
C SER A 336 11.16 -15.84 -13.68
N SER A 337 11.38 -16.76 -14.62
CA SER A 337 12.07 -16.46 -15.89
C SER A 337 11.36 -15.39 -16.74
N ARG A 338 10.07 -15.17 -16.51
CA ARG A 338 9.24 -14.13 -17.14
C ARG A 338 8.70 -13.12 -16.14
N GLY A 339 9.18 -13.17 -14.91
CA GLY A 339 8.69 -12.33 -13.83
C GLY A 339 9.05 -10.85 -14.01
N ARG A 340 8.21 -9.99 -13.44
CA ARG A 340 8.39 -8.53 -13.39
C ARG A 340 8.29 -8.02 -11.96
N ALA A 341 9.07 -7.00 -11.66
CA ALA A 341 9.00 -6.33 -10.36
C ALA A 341 8.74 -4.83 -10.54
N GLY A 342 7.98 -4.26 -9.62
CA GLY A 342 7.83 -2.81 -9.47
C GLY A 342 8.10 -2.43 -8.02
N THR A 343 8.97 -1.45 -7.81
CA THR A 343 9.33 -1.05 -6.45
C THR A 343 9.53 0.45 -6.32
N VAL A 344 9.21 0.96 -5.14
CA VAL A 344 9.48 2.35 -4.76
C VAL A 344 10.89 2.44 -4.19
N LEU A 345 11.68 3.39 -4.64
CA LEU A 345 12.97 3.74 -4.03
C LEU A 345 13.18 5.26 -4.01
N ALA A 346 14.12 5.73 -3.18
CA ALA A 346 14.53 7.12 -3.18
C ALA A 346 15.17 7.52 -4.53
N ASN A 347 14.97 8.76 -4.98
CA ASN A 347 15.50 9.27 -6.26
C ASN A 347 17.00 9.11 -6.40
N GLY A 348 17.76 9.13 -5.28
CA GLY A 348 19.20 8.89 -5.28
C GLY A 348 19.60 7.57 -5.95
N SER A 349 18.76 6.53 -5.89
CA SER A 349 19.00 5.24 -6.54
C SER A 349 19.19 5.33 -8.05
N MET A 350 18.58 6.32 -8.70
CA MET A 350 18.67 6.53 -10.15
C MET A 350 20.03 7.12 -10.60
N SER A 351 20.77 7.80 -9.72
CA SER A 351 21.92 8.60 -10.11
C SER A 351 23.15 8.48 -9.22
N SER A 352 23.04 7.93 -8.00
CA SER A 352 24.15 7.80 -7.06
C SER A 352 25.33 7.03 -7.68
N GLN A 353 26.55 7.53 -7.40
CA GLN A 353 27.82 6.87 -7.76
C GLN A 353 28.57 6.39 -6.51
N GLN A 354 27.97 6.60 -5.32
CA GLN A 354 28.65 6.32 -4.06
C GLN A 354 28.79 4.82 -3.83
N SER A 355 29.90 4.43 -3.23
CA SER A 355 30.13 3.06 -2.72
C SER A 355 29.82 1.93 -3.71
N GLY A 356 30.04 2.14 -5.02
CA GLY A 356 29.80 1.13 -6.05
C GLY A 356 28.37 1.04 -6.59
N GLU A 357 27.42 1.84 -6.10
CA GLU A 357 26.03 1.86 -6.58
C GLU A 357 25.92 2.12 -8.09
N GLY A 358 26.78 3.01 -8.62
CA GLY A 358 26.86 3.30 -10.05
C GLY A 358 27.25 2.11 -10.90
N ASP A 359 28.15 1.25 -10.41
CA ASP A 359 28.59 0.05 -11.11
C ASP A 359 27.52 -1.03 -11.10
N ILE A 360 26.84 -1.23 -9.95
CA ILE A 360 25.71 -2.18 -9.85
C ILE A 360 24.62 -1.75 -10.83
N ARG A 361 24.25 -0.47 -10.86
CA ARG A 361 23.24 0.07 -11.77
C ARG A 361 23.64 -0.12 -13.23
N ARG A 362 24.89 0.16 -13.59
CA ARG A 362 25.43 -0.13 -14.93
C ARG A 362 25.29 -1.59 -15.31
N ASN A 363 25.68 -2.51 -14.42
CA ASN A 363 25.63 -3.95 -14.67
C ASN A 363 24.18 -4.41 -14.86
N MET A 364 23.22 -3.90 -14.06
CA MET A 364 21.81 -4.20 -14.22
C MET A 364 21.24 -3.68 -15.56
N VAL A 365 21.63 -2.48 -16.00
CA VAL A 365 21.22 -1.93 -17.29
C VAL A 365 21.81 -2.76 -18.43
N GLN A 366 23.09 -3.09 -18.38
CA GLN A 366 23.77 -3.90 -19.41
C GLN A 366 23.22 -5.33 -19.49
N ALA A 367 22.76 -5.89 -18.36
CA ALA A 367 22.05 -7.16 -18.31
C ALA A 367 20.59 -7.09 -18.80
N ASP A 368 20.15 -5.91 -19.23
CA ASP A 368 18.81 -5.64 -19.78
C ASP A 368 17.65 -5.99 -18.84
N VAL A 369 17.87 -5.89 -17.52
CA VAL A 369 16.84 -6.21 -16.51
C VAL A 369 16.04 -4.99 -16.03
N VAL A 370 16.44 -3.76 -16.40
CA VAL A 370 15.66 -2.54 -16.12
C VAL A 370 14.70 -2.31 -17.27
N GLU A 371 13.40 -2.26 -16.98
CA GLU A 371 12.34 -2.17 -17.99
C GLU A 371 11.76 -0.75 -18.11
N CYS A 372 11.39 -0.15 -16.97
CA CYS A 372 10.82 1.20 -16.95
C CYS A 372 11.23 1.96 -15.69
N MET A 373 11.38 3.28 -15.81
CA MET A 373 11.66 4.19 -14.71
C MET A 373 10.61 5.30 -14.69
N VAL A 374 9.98 5.52 -13.50
CA VAL A 374 9.01 6.61 -13.33
C VAL A 374 9.49 7.57 -12.24
N ALA A 375 9.71 8.82 -12.58
CA ALA A 375 9.96 9.87 -11.60
C ALA A 375 8.65 10.36 -11.00
N LEU A 376 8.52 10.30 -9.67
CA LEU A 376 7.30 10.70 -8.97
C LEU A 376 7.33 12.18 -8.56
N PRO A 377 6.16 12.83 -8.44
CA PRO A 377 6.05 14.16 -7.86
C PRO A 377 6.54 14.17 -6.42
N GLY A 378 7.03 15.32 -5.96
CA GLY A 378 7.18 15.59 -4.54
C GLY A 378 5.83 15.61 -3.83
N GLN A 379 5.83 15.53 -2.50
CA GLN A 379 4.62 15.64 -1.66
C GLN A 379 3.58 14.51 -1.82
N LEU A 380 3.92 13.39 -2.50
CA LEU A 380 3.06 12.20 -2.50
C LEU A 380 3.08 11.51 -1.12
N PHE A 381 4.25 11.42 -0.51
CA PHE A 381 4.43 10.79 0.79
C PHE A 381 4.24 11.81 1.91
N SER A 382 3.29 11.57 2.80
CA SER A 382 2.98 12.46 3.92
C SER A 382 4.09 12.55 4.97
N ASN A 383 4.86 11.46 5.12
CA ASN A 383 5.84 11.30 6.20
C ASN A 383 7.28 11.62 5.78
N THR A 384 7.52 11.89 4.51
CA THR A 384 8.85 12.25 4.01
C THR A 384 8.77 13.22 2.84
N GLN A 385 9.69 14.17 2.82
CA GLN A 385 9.90 15.05 1.67
C GLN A 385 10.91 14.45 0.68
N ILE A 386 11.43 13.25 0.96
CA ILE A 386 12.40 12.59 0.08
C ILE A 386 11.69 12.26 -1.24
N PRO A 387 12.14 12.82 -2.38
CA PRO A 387 11.57 12.46 -3.67
C PRO A 387 11.80 10.99 -3.95
N ALA A 388 10.76 10.30 -4.42
CA ALA A 388 10.78 8.88 -4.73
C ALA A 388 10.63 8.64 -6.24
N CYS A 389 11.02 7.45 -6.66
CA CYS A 389 10.87 6.96 -8.02
C CYS A 389 10.37 5.51 -8.02
N LEU A 390 9.84 5.07 -9.15
CA LEU A 390 9.48 3.67 -9.35
C LEU A 390 10.50 3.02 -10.29
N TRP A 391 11.01 1.89 -9.87
CA TRP A 391 11.80 0.97 -10.67
C TRP A 391 10.92 -0.17 -11.13
N PHE A 392 10.91 -0.42 -12.44
CA PHE A 392 10.32 -1.63 -13.00
C PHE A 392 11.41 -2.49 -13.58
N LEU A 393 11.47 -3.76 -13.12
CA LEU A 393 12.44 -4.76 -13.52
C LEU A 393 11.73 -5.88 -14.26
N SER A 394 12.38 -6.47 -15.27
CA SER A 394 11.86 -7.59 -16.02
C SER A 394 12.97 -8.61 -16.31
N ARG A 395 12.65 -9.91 -16.21
CA ARG A 395 13.53 -11.00 -16.62
C ARG A 395 13.39 -11.34 -18.10
N ASP A 396 12.31 -10.88 -18.75
CA ASP A 396 12.04 -11.13 -20.17
C ASP A 396 11.33 -9.94 -20.80
N LYS A 397 12.05 -9.24 -21.69
CA LYS A 397 11.54 -8.11 -22.46
C LYS A 397 11.22 -8.46 -23.92
N LYS A 398 11.36 -9.74 -24.31
CA LYS A 398 11.06 -10.22 -25.65
C LYS A 398 9.55 -10.23 -25.94
N ALA A 399 9.21 -10.21 -27.22
CA ALA A 399 7.83 -10.37 -27.65
C ALA A 399 7.28 -11.75 -27.26
N GLY A 400 5.97 -11.80 -26.88
CA GLY A 400 5.28 -13.04 -26.51
C GLY A 400 5.46 -13.46 -25.04
N GLY A 401 6.26 -12.74 -24.25
CA GLY A 401 6.35 -12.91 -22.79
C GLY A 401 5.27 -12.10 -22.09
N ASN A 402 5.68 -10.95 -21.52
CA ASN A 402 4.81 -10.05 -20.79
C ASN A 402 4.13 -8.97 -21.67
N GLY A 403 4.28 -9.05 -22.99
CA GLY A 403 3.71 -8.13 -23.97
C GLY A 403 4.05 -8.55 -25.42
N LYS A 404 3.35 -7.98 -26.37
CA LYS A 404 3.48 -8.30 -27.80
C LYS A 404 4.68 -7.61 -28.47
N ALA A 405 5.13 -6.49 -27.92
CA ALA A 405 6.28 -5.75 -28.42
C ALA A 405 7.59 -6.29 -27.83
N ASP A 406 8.60 -6.52 -28.68
CA ASP A 406 9.97 -6.77 -28.24
C ASP A 406 10.60 -5.44 -27.77
N ARG A 407 11.01 -5.39 -26.52
CA ARG A 407 11.64 -4.22 -25.89
C ARG A 407 13.05 -4.55 -25.36
N SER A 408 13.63 -5.62 -25.88
CA SER A 408 15.03 -5.96 -25.59
C SER A 408 15.95 -4.78 -25.92
N GLY A 409 16.84 -4.44 -25.01
CA GLY A 409 17.77 -3.33 -25.19
C GLY A 409 17.13 -1.93 -25.09
N GLN A 410 15.92 -1.80 -24.59
CA GLN A 410 15.23 -0.52 -24.40
C GLN A 410 14.78 -0.33 -22.94
N ILE A 411 14.73 0.91 -22.49
CA ILE A 411 14.17 1.32 -21.18
C ILE A 411 13.18 2.45 -21.43
N LEU A 412 11.96 2.29 -20.88
CA LEU A 412 10.95 3.35 -20.88
C LEU A 412 11.21 4.31 -19.72
N PHE A 413 11.33 5.59 -20.01
CA PHE A 413 11.39 6.66 -19.02
C PHE A 413 10.09 7.46 -19.01
N ILE A 414 9.49 7.65 -17.82
CA ILE A 414 8.29 8.46 -17.63
C ILE A 414 8.57 9.51 -16.54
N ASP A 415 8.41 10.77 -16.87
CA ASP A 415 8.50 11.86 -15.92
C ASP A 415 7.12 12.29 -15.45
N ALA A 416 6.68 11.68 -14.34
CA ALA A 416 5.38 11.96 -13.74
C ALA A 416 5.42 13.09 -12.68
N ARG A 417 6.53 13.82 -12.55
CA ARG A 417 6.69 14.86 -11.51
C ARG A 417 5.65 15.97 -11.57
N LYS A 418 5.10 16.24 -12.76
CA LYS A 418 4.02 17.21 -13.00
C LYS A 418 2.65 16.57 -13.24
N ALA A 419 2.54 15.25 -13.12
CA ALA A 419 1.32 14.55 -13.51
C ALA A 419 0.26 14.48 -12.40
N ALA A 420 0.62 14.64 -11.11
CA ALA A 420 -0.36 14.55 -10.02
C ALA A 420 -1.26 15.79 -10.00
N THR A 421 -2.53 15.60 -10.32
CA THR A 421 -3.56 16.65 -10.37
C THR A 421 -4.43 16.68 -9.12
N GLY A 422 -4.53 15.57 -8.38
CA GLY A 422 -5.28 15.46 -7.14
C GLY A 422 -4.56 16.14 -5.96
N ARG A 423 -5.35 16.74 -5.04
CA ARG A 423 -4.82 17.33 -3.81
C ARG A 423 -5.55 16.79 -2.58
N ILE A 424 -4.79 16.24 -1.64
CA ILE A 424 -5.30 15.81 -0.32
C ILE A 424 -5.26 17.00 0.66
N SER A 425 -4.20 17.82 0.60
CA SER A 425 -4.01 18.99 1.47
C SER A 425 -3.18 20.09 0.78
N ARG A 426 -2.87 21.17 1.52
CA ARG A 426 -1.95 22.22 1.01
C ARG A 426 -0.55 21.70 0.70
N THR A 427 -0.13 20.63 1.35
CA THR A 427 1.24 20.09 1.29
C THR A 427 1.28 18.66 0.73
N GLN A 428 0.15 18.06 0.38
CA GLN A 428 0.08 16.69 -0.11
C GLN A 428 -0.74 16.61 -1.40
N VAL A 429 -0.14 15.99 -2.41
CA VAL A 429 -0.76 15.68 -3.69
C VAL A 429 -1.02 14.18 -3.82
N GLU A 430 -1.89 13.80 -4.77
CA GLU A 430 -2.13 12.42 -5.16
C GLU A 430 -2.35 12.33 -6.67
N PHE A 431 -2.19 11.13 -7.20
CA PHE A 431 -2.62 10.86 -8.57
C PHE A 431 -4.14 10.64 -8.60
N SER A 432 -4.82 11.33 -9.50
CA SER A 432 -6.21 11.02 -9.87
C SER A 432 -6.26 9.73 -10.70
N ASP A 433 -7.47 9.19 -10.90
CA ASP A 433 -7.65 8.00 -11.74
C ASP A 433 -7.21 8.28 -13.19
N GLU A 434 -7.41 9.50 -13.69
CA GLU A 434 -6.95 9.94 -15.01
C GLU A 434 -5.42 9.99 -15.09
N ASP A 435 -4.75 10.47 -14.04
CA ASP A 435 -3.29 10.50 -13.98
C ASP A 435 -2.73 9.07 -14.01
N LEU A 436 -3.31 8.17 -13.20
CA LEU A 436 -2.94 6.76 -13.16
C LEU A 436 -3.11 6.09 -14.52
N ALA A 437 -4.28 6.28 -15.14
CA ALA A 437 -4.57 5.74 -16.47
C ALA A 437 -3.59 6.28 -17.52
N ARG A 438 -3.31 7.60 -17.53
CA ARG A 438 -2.36 8.20 -18.47
C ARG A 438 -0.97 7.57 -18.36
N ILE A 439 -0.46 7.42 -17.13
CA ILE A 439 0.89 6.87 -16.91
C ILE A 439 0.91 5.38 -17.29
N ALA A 440 -0.05 4.59 -16.79
CA ALA A 440 -0.09 3.15 -17.02
C ALA A 440 -0.30 2.83 -18.53
N GLN A 441 -1.15 3.58 -19.24
CA GLN A 441 -1.38 3.34 -20.67
C GLN A 441 -0.13 3.63 -21.51
N ARG A 442 0.76 4.56 -21.13
CA ARG A 442 2.06 4.71 -21.82
C ARG A 442 2.90 3.45 -21.75
N TYR A 443 2.96 2.83 -20.58
CA TYR A 443 3.66 1.55 -20.40
C TYR A 443 2.97 0.42 -21.20
N HIS A 444 1.65 0.28 -21.09
CA HIS A 444 0.91 -0.79 -21.75
C HIS A 444 0.97 -0.70 -23.28
N ARG A 445 0.87 0.50 -23.86
CA ARG A 445 1.07 0.73 -25.29
C ARG A 445 2.49 0.41 -25.72
N TRP A 446 3.50 0.87 -24.93
CA TRP A 446 4.91 0.59 -25.21
C TRP A 446 5.20 -0.91 -25.19
N ARG A 447 4.66 -1.64 -24.25
CA ARG A 447 4.86 -3.07 -24.10
C ARG A 447 3.92 -3.92 -24.96
N GLY A 448 2.81 -3.38 -25.41
CA GLY A 448 1.77 -4.09 -26.17
C GLY A 448 1.07 -5.15 -25.32
N THR A 449 0.68 -4.81 -24.09
CA THR A 449 0.03 -5.76 -23.17
C THR A 449 -1.46 -5.91 -23.46
N ASP A 450 -2.10 -6.93 -22.89
CA ASP A 450 -3.56 -7.13 -22.98
C ASP A 450 -4.36 -6.04 -22.24
N PHE A 451 -3.70 -5.18 -21.46
CA PHE A 451 -4.28 -4.05 -20.71
C PHE A 451 -4.14 -2.72 -21.44
N SER A 452 -3.54 -2.71 -22.64
CA SER A 452 -3.49 -1.53 -23.50
C SER A 452 -4.89 -1.17 -24.00
N ASP A 453 -5.17 0.12 -24.06
CA ASP A 453 -6.37 0.68 -24.68
C ASP A 453 -6.40 0.55 -26.22
N GLY A 454 -5.37 -0.07 -26.81
CA GLY A 454 -5.24 -0.27 -28.25
C GLY A 454 -4.56 0.88 -28.99
N GLY A 455 -4.21 1.97 -28.32
CA GLY A 455 -3.44 3.05 -28.90
C GLY A 455 -1.98 2.65 -29.19
N GLU A 456 -1.38 3.29 -30.19
CA GLU A 456 0.04 3.13 -30.46
C GLU A 456 0.92 3.89 -29.44
N TYR A 457 2.11 3.34 -29.18
CA TYR A 457 3.09 4.06 -28.37
C TYR A 457 3.83 5.08 -29.24
N ALA A 458 3.92 6.28 -28.70
CA ALA A 458 4.82 7.31 -29.22
C ALA A 458 5.48 8.02 -28.02
N ASP A 459 6.73 8.45 -28.21
CA ASP A 459 7.42 9.33 -27.27
C ASP A 459 6.64 10.64 -27.14
N GLU A 460 6.58 11.18 -25.93
CA GLU A 460 5.92 12.47 -25.65
C GLU A 460 6.94 13.40 -24.95
N PRO A 461 7.39 14.47 -25.62
CA PRO A 461 8.34 15.40 -25.05
C PRO A 461 7.90 15.93 -23.69
N GLY A 462 8.83 15.92 -22.72
CA GLY A 462 8.56 16.34 -21.34
C GLY A 462 7.79 15.31 -20.49
N PHE A 463 7.35 14.16 -21.07
CA PHE A 463 6.60 13.16 -20.32
C PHE A 463 7.15 11.75 -20.44
N CYS A 464 7.35 11.20 -21.64
CA CYS A 464 7.88 9.84 -21.78
C CYS A 464 8.79 9.67 -23.00
N HIS A 465 9.79 8.78 -22.87
CA HIS A 465 10.73 8.44 -23.91
C HIS A 465 11.21 7.00 -23.78
N SER A 466 11.32 6.28 -24.91
CA SER A 466 11.89 4.94 -24.97
C SER A 466 13.35 5.01 -25.41
N ALA A 467 14.28 4.96 -24.46
CA ALA A 467 15.71 5.04 -24.73
C ALA A 467 16.34 3.68 -25.00
N SER A 468 17.27 3.63 -25.94
CA SER A 468 18.14 2.46 -26.14
C SER A 468 19.22 2.35 -25.06
N LEU A 469 19.75 1.15 -24.81
CA LEU A 469 20.89 0.98 -23.88
C LEU A 469 22.11 1.80 -24.30
N ALA A 470 22.32 2.03 -25.60
CA ALA A 470 23.39 2.89 -26.10
C ALA A 470 23.20 4.36 -25.71
N GLU A 471 21.97 4.85 -25.71
CA GLU A 471 21.63 6.17 -25.24
C GLU A 471 21.82 6.28 -23.71
N VAL A 472 21.37 5.28 -22.95
CA VAL A 472 21.57 5.22 -21.49
C VAL A 472 23.05 5.23 -21.13
N ALA A 473 23.90 4.51 -21.91
CA ALA A 473 25.35 4.53 -21.73
C ALA A 473 25.97 5.91 -21.96
N LYS A 474 25.49 6.69 -22.96
CA LYS A 474 25.92 8.07 -23.19
C LYS A 474 25.62 8.98 -22.00
N HIS A 475 24.56 8.71 -21.27
CA HIS A 475 24.21 9.41 -20.03
C HIS A 475 24.87 8.83 -18.77
N GLY A 476 25.92 8.02 -18.90
CA GLY A 476 26.66 7.44 -17.77
C GLY A 476 25.84 6.50 -16.92
N PHE A 477 24.84 5.82 -17.50
CA PHE A 477 23.91 4.91 -16.84
C PHE A 477 23.11 5.56 -15.71
N VAL A 478 22.92 6.88 -15.76
CA VAL A 478 21.98 7.60 -14.88
C VAL A 478 20.58 7.41 -15.41
N LEU A 479 19.63 6.99 -14.54
CA LEU A 479 18.28 6.58 -14.94
C LEU A 479 17.22 7.63 -14.57
N THR A 480 17.59 8.90 -14.39
CA THR A 480 16.63 9.97 -14.08
C THR A 480 15.82 10.33 -15.31
N PRO A 481 14.47 10.11 -15.33
CA PRO A 481 13.63 10.29 -16.52
C PRO A 481 13.76 11.66 -17.20
N GLY A 482 13.86 12.73 -16.43
CA GLY A 482 14.00 14.09 -16.95
C GLY A 482 15.24 14.33 -17.85
N ARG A 483 16.20 13.39 -17.90
CA ARG A 483 17.35 13.45 -18.84
C ARG A 483 17.00 12.94 -20.23
N TYR A 484 15.92 12.17 -20.34
CA TYR A 484 15.55 11.44 -21.57
C TYR A 484 14.33 12.02 -22.26
N VAL A 485 13.33 12.49 -21.48
CA VAL A 485 12.04 12.92 -22.02
C VAL A 485 12.08 14.26 -22.78
N GLY A 486 13.21 14.98 -22.76
CA GLY A 486 13.34 16.29 -23.41
C GLY A 486 12.57 17.39 -22.68
N ALA A 487 12.61 18.58 -23.23
CA ALA A 487 11.78 19.69 -22.81
C ALA A 487 10.48 19.72 -23.64
N VAL A 488 9.36 20.06 -23.00
CA VAL A 488 8.18 20.51 -23.74
C VAL A 488 8.62 21.74 -24.54
N ALA A 489 8.36 21.79 -25.83
CA ALA A 489 8.50 23.03 -26.58
C ALA A 489 7.58 24.04 -25.85
N GLU A 490 8.17 24.98 -25.13
CA GLU A 490 7.42 26.17 -24.72
C GLU A 490 7.01 26.82 -26.03
N ASP A 491 5.71 27.14 -26.18
CA ASP A 491 5.27 28.04 -27.24
C ASP A 491 6.22 29.24 -27.16
N ASP A 492 6.91 29.54 -28.26
CA ASP A 492 7.80 30.66 -28.33
C ASP A 492 7.00 31.87 -27.85
N ASP A 493 7.34 32.32 -26.67
CA ASP A 493 6.86 33.57 -26.12
C ASP A 493 7.37 34.62 -27.10
N ASP A 494 6.47 35.19 -27.92
CA ASP A 494 6.77 36.18 -28.94
C ASP A 494 7.46 37.47 -28.37
N GLU A 495 7.70 37.51 -27.03
CA GLU A 495 8.40 38.55 -26.33
C GLU A 495 9.92 38.46 -26.62
N ALA A 496 10.47 39.44 -27.30
CA ALA A 496 11.91 39.50 -27.56
C ALA A 496 12.71 39.36 -26.25
N PHE A 497 13.79 38.56 -26.26
CA PHE A 497 14.59 38.28 -25.06
C PHE A 497 15.02 39.56 -24.32
N GLY A 498 15.33 40.66 -25.06
CA GLY A 498 15.65 41.94 -24.48
C GLY A 498 14.52 42.55 -23.64
N ASP A 499 13.31 42.57 -24.18
CA ASP A 499 12.11 43.12 -23.56
C ASP A 499 11.71 42.27 -22.30
N LYS A 500 11.81 40.95 -22.41
CA LYS A 500 11.59 40.03 -21.31
C LYS A 500 12.59 40.25 -20.17
N MET A 501 13.86 40.40 -20.47
CA MET A 501 14.90 40.67 -19.48
C MET A 501 14.71 42.05 -18.83
N GLU A 502 14.33 43.08 -19.57
CA GLU A 502 14.03 44.40 -19.03
C GLU A 502 12.84 44.37 -18.07
N ARG A 503 11.75 43.69 -18.45
CA ARG A 503 10.58 43.50 -17.61
C ARG A 503 10.90 42.71 -16.33
N LEU A 504 11.62 41.57 -16.46
CA LEU A 504 11.97 40.72 -15.31
C LEU A 504 12.95 41.42 -14.36
N THR A 505 13.90 42.17 -14.87
CA THR A 505 14.84 42.98 -14.03
C THR A 505 14.12 44.12 -13.32
N ALA A 506 13.15 44.77 -13.97
CA ALA A 506 12.30 45.78 -13.32
C ALA A 506 11.46 45.17 -12.19
N GLN A 507 10.82 44.03 -12.43
CA GLN A 507 10.06 43.29 -11.40
C GLN A 507 10.95 42.85 -10.23
N LEU A 508 12.14 42.37 -10.51
CA LEU A 508 13.09 41.96 -9.47
C LEU A 508 13.51 43.17 -8.62
N ALA A 509 13.79 44.32 -9.25
CA ALA A 509 14.13 45.55 -8.55
C ALA A 509 12.99 46.03 -7.62
N GLU A 510 11.75 45.97 -8.11
CA GLU A 510 10.57 46.30 -7.29
C GLU A 510 10.42 45.34 -6.10
N GLN A 511 10.57 44.03 -6.31
CA GLN A 511 10.49 43.03 -5.24
C GLN A 511 11.61 43.21 -4.21
N MET A 512 12.82 43.53 -4.62
CA MET A 512 13.94 43.84 -3.73
C MET A 512 13.70 45.12 -2.91
N ALA A 513 13.15 46.17 -3.52
CA ALA A 513 12.77 47.40 -2.81
C ALA A 513 11.70 47.13 -1.75
N ARG A 514 10.67 46.37 -2.12
CA ARG A 514 9.58 45.94 -1.18
C ARG A 514 10.11 45.05 -0.05
N GLY A 515 11.10 44.19 -0.35
CA GLY A 515 11.79 43.38 0.65
C GLY A 515 12.52 44.26 1.69
N ALA A 516 13.23 45.28 1.24
CA ALA A 516 13.94 46.22 2.11
C ALA A 516 13.00 47.06 2.99
N GLU A 517 11.82 47.45 2.46
CA GLU A 517 10.77 48.11 3.25
C GLU A 517 10.23 47.19 4.34
N LEU A 518 9.94 45.92 4.00
CA LEU A 518 9.48 44.91 4.96
C LEU A 518 10.53 44.62 6.03
N ASP A 519 11.78 44.53 5.69
CA ASP A 519 12.88 44.37 6.64
C ASP A 519 12.93 45.52 7.64
N THR A 520 12.73 46.74 7.18
CA THR A 520 12.68 47.93 8.03
C THR A 520 11.47 47.84 9.01
N VAL A 521 10.29 47.51 8.51
CA VAL A 521 9.07 47.35 9.34
C VAL A 521 9.26 46.22 10.36
N ILE A 522 9.87 45.10 9.98
CA ILE A 522 10.15 43.99 10.90
C ILE A 522 11.10 44.44 12.01
N ARG A 523 12.19 45.15 11.67
CA ARG A 523 13.14 45.68 12.67
C ARG A 523 12.51 46.67 13.63
N GLU A 524 11.67 47.58 13.13
CA GLU A 524 10.93 48.54 13.96
C GLU A 524 9.95 47.81 14.92
N LYS A 525 9.19 46.84 14.42
CA LYS A 525 8.24 46.09 15.22
C LYS A 525 8.92 45.21 16.29
N LEU A 526 10.01 44.55 15.94
CA LEU A 526 10.80 43.76 16.89
C LEU A 526 11.50 44.67 17.92
N GLY A 527 12.02 45.83 17.50
CA GLY A 527 12.59 46.80 18.41
C GLY A 527 11.58 47.36 19.41
N ALA A 528 10.33 47.60 18.97
CA ALA A 528 9.24 48.04 19.85
C ALA A 528 8.83 46.98 20.87
N LEU A 529 9.08 45.69 20.59
CA LEU A 529 8.86 44.55 21.51
C LEU A 529 10.07 44.23 22.37
N GLY A 530 11.18 44.99 22.26
CA GLY A 530 12.40 44.78 23.02
C GLY A 530 13.37 43.71 22.46
N TYR A 531 13.15 43.26 21.22
CA TYR A 531 13.99 42.31 20.52
C TYR A 531 14.75 43.06 19.39
N GLY A 532 16.03 43.35 19.58
CA GLY A 532 16.89 43.90 18.54
C GLY A 532 17.35 42.82 17.56
N VAL A 533 17.21 43.11 16.21
CA VAL A 533 17.73 42.27 15.11
C VAL A 533 18.71 43.07 14.30
#